data_e8d85c8d2a5784b43d09d3eed91f20e7
#
_entry.id   e8d85c8d2a5784b43d09d3eed91f20e7
#
_cell.length_a   1.000
_cell.length_b   1.000
_cell.length_c   1.000
_cell.angle_alpha   90.00
_cell.angle_beta   90.00
_cell.angle_gamma   90.00
#
_symmetry.space_group_name_H-M   'P 1'
#
loop_
_entity.id
_entity.type
_entity.pdbx_description
1 polymer ?
#
loop_
_entity_poly.entity_id
_entity_poly.type
_entity_poly.pdbx_seq_one_letter_code
_entity_poly.pdbx_strand_id
1 'polypeptide(L)'
;VVLLYILAVFITASLTRGYLWGILSSVAATFTFNYFFTKPYHSLQFYDAGYMVTFAVMTVVALVTSALTSREKENAKRALERERQTQALYLLTSHLTEAKELSDAAETAVSVISDLLDCRAACLCYDETGEPEKTFLQRTEEGKLVRRRLENGEEVKKRLENLRDPFYAGEEFYDWPVYGGEGILGVVRIPGERAEAFEETQKIFLH
;
A
#
# COMPACT_ATOMS: atom_id res chain seq x y z
N VAL A 1 -13.63 0.81 39.86
CA VAL A 1 -14.28 -0.19 38.98
C VAL A 1 -14.49 0.39 37.59
N VAL A 2 -15.11 1.58 37.41
CA VAL A 2 -15.34 2.21 36.09
C VAL A 2 -14.08 2.31 35.26
N LEU A 3 -12.97 2.74 35.87
CA LEU A 3 -11.66 2.83 35.20
C LEU A 3 -11.17 1.50 34.63
N LEU A 4 -11.44 0.40 35.32
CA LEU A 4 -11.08 -0.95 34.85
C LEU A 4 -11.85 -1.32 33.59
N TYR A 5 -13.13 -0.97 33.51
CA TYR A 5 -13.94 -1.21 32.30
C TYR A 5 -13.48 -0.35 31.12
N ILE A 6 -13.17 0.93 31.37
CA ILE A 6 -12.62 1.81 30.32
C ILE A 6 -11.29 1.26 29.82
N LEU A 7 -10.41 0.81 30.72
CA LEU A 7 -9.14 0.18 30.38
C LEU A 7 -9.32 -1.10 29.57
N ALA A 8 -10.26 -1.95 29.95
CA ALA A 8 -10.58 -3.18 29.20
C ALA A 8 -11.07 -2.88 27.78
N VAL A 9 -11.95 -1.88 27.61
CA VAL A 9 -12.42 -1.43 26.30
C VAL A 9 -11.26 -0.90 25.46
N PHE A 10 -10.39 -0.10 26.06
CA PHE A 10 -9.20 0.46 25.40
C PHE A 10 -8.25 -0.66 24.92
N ILE A 11 -7.93 -1.61 25.81
CA ILE A 11 -7.07 -2.76 25.47
C ILE A 11 -7.70 -3.58 24.34
N THR A 12 -9.00 -3.90 24.42
CA THR A 12 -9.71 -4.65 23.37
C THR A 12 -9.67 -3.89 22.03
N ALA A 13 -9.99 -2.61 22.02
CA ALA A 13 -9.93 -1.77 20.84
C ALA A 13 -8.51 -1.68 20.27
N SER A 14 -7.49 -1.68 21.14
CA SER A 14 -6.08 -1.63 20.74
C SER A 14 -5.58 -2.94 20.13
N LEU A 15 -5.95 -4.08 20.68
CA LEU A 15 -5.48 -5.40 20.22
C LEU A 15 -6.27 -5.94 19.03
N THR A 16 -7.54 -5.53 18.85
CA THR A 16 -8.42 -6.10 17.84
C THR A 16 -8.38 -5.29 16.55
N ARG A 17 -8.41 -5.96 15.40
CA ARG A 17 -8.48 -5.33 14.09
C ARG A 17 -9.93 -4.97 13.75
N GLY A 18 -10.23 -3.68 13.62
CA GLY A 18 -11.50 -3.17 13.12
C GLY A 18 -12.31 -2.38 14.15
N TYR A 19 -12.99 -1.35 13.64
CA TYR A 19 -13.84 -0.42 14.40
C TYR A 19 -15.02 -1.12 15.12
N LEU A 20 -15.59 -2.15 14.49
CA LEU A 20 -16.76 -2.88 15.02
C LEU A 20 -16.48 -3.56 16.36
N TRP A 21 -15.31 -4.14 16.54
CA TRP A 21 -14.93 -4.80 17.78
C TRP A 21 -14.78 -3.84 18.96
N GLY A 22 -14.28 -2.64 18.70
CA GLY A 22 -14.22 -1.57 19.70
C GLY A 22 -15.61 -1.13 20.17
N ILE A 23 -16.54 -0.95 19.25
CA ILE A 23 -17.94 -0.62 19.56
C ILE A 23 -18.60 -1.76 20.36
N LEU A 24 -18.45 -3.00 19.89
CA LEU A 24 -19.06 -4.15 20.54
C LEU A 24 -18.56 -4.35 21.97
N SER A 25 -17.24 -4.21 22.19
CA SER A 25 -16.64 -4.30 23.51
C SER A 25 -17.10 -3.17 24.44
N SER A 26 -17.30 -1.96 23.93
CA SER A 26 -17.79 -0.83 24.72
C SER A 26 -19.23 -1.02 25.15
N VAL A 27 -20.07 -1.50 24.26
CA VAL A 27 -21.48 -1.82 24.56
C VAL A 27 -21.54 -2.96 25.61
N ALA A 28 -20.78 -4.04 25.39
CA ALA A 28 -20.73 -5.15 26.34
C ALA A 28 -20.24 -4.72 27.73
N ALA A 29 -19.19 -3.90 27.79
CA ALA A 29 -18.66 -3.35 29.04
C ALA A 29 -19.70 -2.52 29.80
N THR A 30 -20.45 -1.67 29.06
CA THR A 30 -21.49 -0.84 29.64
C THR A 30 -22.65 -1.66 30.22
N PHE A 31 -23.13 -2.67 29.47
CA PHE A 31 -24.16 -3.59 29.97
C PHE A 31 -23.69 -4.37 31.19
N THR A 32 -22.46 -4.92 31.15
CA THR A 32 -21.90 -5.68 32.26
C THR A 32 -21.74 -4.81 33.50
N PHE A 33 -21.24 -3.57 33.33
CA PHE A 33 -21.13 -2.64 34.42
C PHE A 33 -22.50 -2.34 35.06
N ASN A 34 -23.51 -2.06 34.24
CA ASN A 34 -24.86 -1.79 34.71
C ASN A 34 -25.45 -2.97 35.49
N TYR A 35 -25.31 -4.18 34.95
CA TYR A 35 -25.86 -5.40 35.54
C TYR A 35 -25.24 -5.77 36.90
N PHE A 36 -23.92 -5.60 37.07
CA PHE A 36 -23.21 -6.03 38.28
C PHE A 36 -23.03 -4.92 39.32
N PHE A 37 -22.95 -3.66 38.91
CA PHE A 37 -22.55 -2.57 39.81
C PHE A 37 -23.63 -1.50 40.03
N THR A 38 -24.74 -1.56 39.30
CA THR A 38 -25.83 -0.57 39.45
C THR A 38 -26.97 -1.18 40.28
N LYS A 39 -27.50 -0.42 41.25
CA LYS A 39 -28.67 -0.85 42.03
C LYS A 39 -29.96 -0.60 41.24
N PRO A 40 -30.98 -1.50 41.26
CA PRO A 40 -30.96 -2.83 41.88
C PRO A 40 -30.07 -3.81 41.12
N TYR A 41 -29.20 -4.53 41.85
CA TYR A 41 -28.27 -5.49 41.28
C TYR A 41 -29.01 -6.56 40.47
N HIS A 42 -28.37 -7.04 39.38
CA HIS A 42 -28.91 -8.06 38.48
C HIS A 42 -30.20 -7.66 37.74
N SER A 43 -30.43 -6.37 37.57
CA SER A 43 -31.55 -5.80 36.83
C SER A 43 -31.07 -4.81 35.80
N LEU A 44 -31.72 -4.78 34.64
CA LEU A 44 -31.49 -3.81 33.58
C LEU A 44 -32.47 -2.62 33.67
N GLN A 45 -33.02 -2.37 34.86
CA GLN A 45 -33.99 -1.28 35.07
C GLN A 45 -33.26 0.03 35.37
N PHE A 46 -33.55 1.05 34.61
CA PHE A 46 -33.00 2.39 34.74
C PHE A 46 -34.01 3.26 35.55
N TYR A 47 -33.96 3.15 36.88
CA TYR A 47 -34.91 3.88 37.75
C TYR A 47 -34.46 5.30 38.09
N ASP A 48 -33.17 5.61 37.93
CA ASP A 48 -32.61 6.91 38.33
C ASP A 48 -31.99 7.62 37.14
N ALA A 49 -32.35 8.90 36.92
CA ALA A 49 -31.80 9.72 35.87
C ALA A 49 -30.26 9.85 35.92
N GLY A 50 -29.66 9.71 37.13
CA GLY A 50 -28.20 9.72 37.29
C GLY A 50 -27.49 8.57 36.57
N TYR A 51 -28.11 7.38 36.52
CA TYR A 51 -27.52 6.25 35.80
C TYR A 51 -27.59 6.41 34.29
N MET A 52 -28.65 7.06 33.77
CA MET A 52 -28.75 7.38 32.33
C MET A 52 -27.63 8.31 31.88
N VAL A 53 -27.28 9.31 32.70
CA VAL A 53 -26.18 10.23 32.41
C VAL A 53 -24.86 9.47 32.40
N THR A 54 -24.61 8.61 33.39
CA THR A 54 -23.38 7.80 33.44
C THR A 54 -23.28 6.89 32.24
N PHE A 55 -24.35 6.23 31.85
CA PHE A 55 -24.42 5.39 30.65
C PHE A 55 -24.10 6.17 29.37
N ALA A 56 -24.71 7.35 29.21
CA ALA A 56 -24.47 8.23 28.07
C ALA A 56 -22.99 8.65 27.98
N VAL A 57 -22.41 9.09 29.12
CA VAL A 57 -21.02 9.50 29.17
C VAL A 57 -20.08 8.33 28.84
N MET A 58 -20.30 7.14 29.41
CA MET A 58 -19.49 5.95 29.11
C MET A 58 -19.55 5.58 27.62
N THR A 59 -20.75 5.64 27.04
CA THR A 59 -20.94 5.36 25.62
C THR A 59 -20.19 6.37 24.74
N VAL A 60 -20.30 7.66 25.04
CA VAL A 60 -19.57 8.71 24.30
C VAL A 60 -18.05 8.50 24.40
N VAL A 61 -17.54 8.28 25.60
CA VAL A 61 -16.10 8.03 25.81
C VAL A 61 -15.63 6.80 25.03
N ALA A 62 -16.42 5.72 25.06
CA ALA A 62 -16.09 4.49 24.31
C ALA A 62 -16.07 4.73 22.80
N LEU A 63 -17.05 5.47 22.25
CA LEU A 63 -17.09 5.80 20.82
C LEU A 63 -15.91 6.69 20.42
N VAL A 64 -15.59 7.71 21.20
CA VAL A 64 -14.46 8.61 20.93
C VAL A 64 -13.13 7.83 20.97
N THR A 65 -12.95 7.01 21.99
CA THR A 65 -11.73 6.18 22.14
C THR A 65 -11.58 5.20 20.98
N SER A 66 -12.66 4.54 20.58
CA SER A 66 -12.66 3.62 19.44
C SER A 66 -12.34 4.32 18.11
N ALA A 67 -12.94 5.49 17.88
CA ALA A 67 -12.69 6.30 16.69
C ALA A 67 -11.23 6.78 16.64
N LEU A 68 -10.70 7.27 17.76
CA LEU A 68 -9.32 7.75 17.86
C LEU A 68 -8.32 6.62 17.61
N THR A 69 -8.49 5.48 18.28
CA THR A 69 -7.63 4.30 18.10
C THR A 69 -7.63 3.79 16.65
N SER A 70 -8.78 3.82 15.98
CA SER A 70 -8.87 3.41 14.58
C SER A 70 -8.12 4.36 13.65
N ARG A 71 -8.22 5.67 13.87
CA ARG A 71 -7.48 6.69 13.11
C ARG A 71 -5.96 6.55 13.31
N GLU A 72 -5.51 6.33 14.53
CA GLU A 72 -4.08 6.13 14.83
C GLU A 72 -3.52 4.90 14.10
N LYS A 73 -4.25 3.79 14.06
CA LYS A 73 -3.85 2.59 13.32
C LYS A 73 -3.74 2.83 11.82
N GLU A 74 -4.70 3.56 11.26
CA GLU A 74 -4.68 3.90 9.84
C GLU A 74 -3.54 4.86 9.49
N ASN A 75 -3.30 5.86 10.32
CA ASN A 75 -2.19 6.79 10.17
C ASN A 75 -0.84 6.07 10.27
N ALA A 76 -0.68 5.16 11.23
CA ALA A 76 0.53 4.35 11.38
C ALA A 76 0.78 3.46 10.15
N LYS A 77 -0.29 2.85 9.59
CA LYS A 77 -0.18 2.06 8.36
C LYS A 77 0.26 2.92 7.18
N ARG A 78 -0.37 4.08 6.99
CA ARG A 78 -0.02 5.02 5.92
C ARG A 78 1.42 5.56 6.06
N ALA A 79 1.86 5.82 7.30
CA ALA A 79 3.23 6.24 7.56
C ALA A 79 4.24 5.16 7.17
N LEU A 80 3.98 3.90 7.52
CA LEU A 80 4.84 2.77 7.16
C LEU A 80 4.89 2.56 5.63
N GLU A 81 3.78 2.71 4.94
CA GLU A 81 3.73 2.62 3.48
C GLU A 81 4.55 3.72 2.81
N ARG A 82 4.43 4.97 3.29
CA ARG A 82 5.26 6.10 2.80
C ARG A 82 6.75 5.88 3.08
N GLU A 83 7.10 5.36 4.25
CA GLU A 83 8.48 5.05 4.59
C GLU A 83 9.07 4.01 3.63
N ARG A 84 8.33 2.94 3.33
CA ARG A 84 8.74 1.92 2.36
C ARG A 84 8.94 2.50 0.96
N GLN A 85 8.03 3.36 0.50
CA GLN A 85 8.16 4.02 -0.80
C GLN A 85 9.40 4.94 -0.84
N THR A 86 9.62 5.73 0.21
CA THR A 86 10.79 6.61 0.29
C THR A 86 12.09 5.81 0.33
N GLN A 87 12.12 4.71 1.06
CA GLN A 87 13.27 3.82 1.14
C GLN A 87 13.57 3.15 -0.21
N ALA A 88 12.53 2.71 -0.95
CA ALA A 88 12.69 2.15 -2.28
C ALA A 88 13.23 3.18 -3.28
N LEU A 89 12.71 4.42 -3.25
CA LEU A 89 13.24 5.52 -4.08
C LEU A 89 14.70 5.83 -3.75
N TYR A 90 15.05 5.87 -2.46
CA TYR A 90 16.43 6.10 -2.03
C TYR A 90 17.37 5.00 -2.53
N LEU A 91 16.98 3.73 -2.38
CA LEU A 91 17.78 2.59 -2.88
C LEU A 91 17.92 2.65 -4.40
N LEU A 92 16.83 2.92 -5.12
CA LEU A 92 16.85 3.05 -6.57
C LEU A 92 17.82 4.16 -6.99
N THR A 93 17.70 5.35 -6.41
CA THR A 93 18.56 6.50 -6.74
C THR A 93 20.02 6.19 -6.41
N SER A 94 20.30 5.61 -5.23
CA SER A 94 21.68 5.26 -4.82
C SER A 94 22.32 4.25 -5.78
N HIS A 95 21.61 3.19 -6.10
CA HIS A 95 22.15 2.16 -7.00
C HIS A 95 22.25 2.63 -8.46
N LEU A 96 21.30 3.47 -8.93
CA LEU A 96 21.41 4.06 -10.25
C LEU A 96 22.61 5.01 -10.38
N THR A 97 22.98 5.69 -9.29
CA THR A 97 24.16 6.58 -9.28
C THR A 97 25.47 5.79 -9.33
N GLU A 98 25.49 4.56 -8.80
CA GLU A 98 26.65 3.66 -8.81
C GLU A 98 26.72 2.79 -10.07
N ALA A 99 25.64 2.70 -10.86
CA ALA A 99 25.58 1.92 -12.09
C ALA A 99 26.56 2.47 -13.12
N LYS A 100 27.45 1.63 -13.62
CA LYS A 100 28.44 1.99 -14.63
C LYS A 100 27.94 1.73 -16.05
N GLU A 101 27.01 0.81 -16.18
CA GLU A 101 26.42 0.41 -17.44
C GLU A 101 24.89 0.48 -17.37
N LEU A 102 24.25 0.70 -18.50
CA LEU A 102 22.79 0.73 -18.60
C LEU A 102 22.14 -0.58 -18.15
N SER A 103 22.84 -1.70 -18.36
CA SER A 103 22.39 -3.02 -17.93
C SER A 103 22.32 -3.16 -16.40
N ASP A 104 23.27 -2.60 -15.66
CA ASP A 104 23.29 -2.62 -14.20
C ASP A 104 22.15 -1.79 -13.64
N ALA A 105 21.88 -0.64 -14.28
CA ALA A 105 20.74 0.22 -13.94
C ALA A 105 19.40 -0.51 -14.16
N ALA A 106 19.27 -1.21 -15.28
CA ALA A 106 18.08 -1.99 -15.60
C ALA A 106 17.84 -3.16 -14.63
N GLU A 107 18.90 -3.87 -14.23
CA GLU A 107 18.84 -4.96 -13.23
C GLU A 107 18.34 -4.44 -11.89
N THR A 108 18.89 -3.31 -11.44
CA THR A 108 18.47 -2.64 -10.21
C THR A 108 17.02 -2.19 -10.29
N ALA A 109 16.64 -1.51 -11.39
CA ALA A 109 15.26 -1.03 -11.58
C ALA A 109 14.27 -2.19 -11.56
N VAL A 110 14.50 -3.26 -12.30
CA VAL A 110 13.62 -4.43 -12.33
C VAL A 110 13.49 -5.07 -10.94
N SER A 111 14.60 -5.19 -10.21
CA SER A 111 14.59 -5.76 -8.86
C SER A 111 13.75 -4.91 -7.89
N VAL A 112 14.05 -3.60 -7.80
CA VAL A 112 13.37 -2.69 -6.88
C VAL A 112 11.90 -2.54 -7.21
N ILE A 113 11.55 -2.38 -8.49
CA ILE A 113 10.16 -2.25 -8.93
C ILE A 113 9.38 -3.55 -8.64
N SER A 114 9.98 -4.70 -8.92
CA SER A 114 9.33 -5.99 -8.64
C SER A 114 9.08 -6.20 -7.14
N ASP A 115 10.03 -5.82 -6.28
CA ASP A 115 9.88 -5.94 -4.83
C ASP A 115 8.85 -4.94 -4.28
N LEU A 116 8.83 -3.72 -4.81
CA LEU A 116 7.92 -2.67 -4.36
C LEU A 116 6.48 -2.95 -4.74
N LEU A 117 6.26 -3.42 -5.98
CA LEU A 117 4.92 -3.63 -6.53
C LEU A 117 4.44 -5.09 -6.39
N ASP A 118 5.28 -5.96 -5.80
CA ASP A 118 5.01 -7.40 -5.65
C ASP A 118 4.56 -8.04 -6.97
N CYS A 119 5.28 -7.75 -8.06
CA CYS A 119 4.96 -8.23 -9.39
C CYS A 119 6.20 -8.58 -10.21
N ARG A 120 5.99 -9.24 -11.36
CA ARG A 120 7.05 -9.55 -12.33
C ARG A 120 7.26 -8.35 -13.24
N ALA A 121 8.19 -7.47 -12.88
CA ALA A 121 8.60 -6.40 -13.77
C ALA A 121 9.62 -6.90 -14.81
N ALA A 122 9.62 -6.23 -15.96
CA ALA A 122 10.64 -6.38 -16.98
C ALA A 122 11.14 -5.01 -17.43
N CYS A 123 12.39 -4.93 -17.89
CA CYS A 123 12.95 -3.70 -18.45
C CYS A 123 13.58 -3.98 -19.79
N LEU A 124 13.19 -3.18 -20.77
CA LEU A 124 13.80 -3.11 -22.10
C LEU A 124 14.64 -1.84 -22.17
N CYS A 125 15.93 -1.97 -22.46
CA CYS A 125 16.81 -0.83 -22.67
C CYS A 125 16.85 -0.41 -24.13
N TYR A 126 17.16 0.86 -24.38
CA TYR A 126 17.42 1.42 -25.68
C TYR A 126 18.91 1.76 -25.79
N ASP A 127 19.49 1.56 -26.96
CA ASP A 127 20.87 1.92 -27.22
C ASP A 127 21.03 3.44 -27.48
N GLU A 128 22.27 3.89 -27.66
CA GLU A 128 22.60 5.30 -27.94
C GLU A 128 21.97 5.83 -29.25
N THR A 129 21.53 4.94 -30.14
CA THR A 129 20.88 5.28 -31.40
C THR A 129 19.36 5.39 -31.27
N GLY A 130 18.81 5.11 -30.08
CA GLY A 130 17.38 5.10 -29.81
C GLY A 130 16.69 3.85 -30.37
N GLU A 131 17.44 2.76 -30.58
CA GLU A 131 16.88 1.47 -30.98
C GLU A 131 16.75 0.55 -29.76
N PRO A 132 15.68 -0.24 -29.66
CA PRO A 132 15.49 -1.17 -28.57
C PRO A 132 16.51 -2.31 -28.65
N GLU A 133 17.07 -2.69 -27.51
CA GLU A 133 17.97 -3.84 -27.42
C GLU A 133 17.22 -5.13 -27.83
N LYS A 134 17.98 -6.09 -28.37
CA LYS A 134 17.44 -7.40 -28.80
C LYS A 134 16.99 -8.29 -27.63
N THR A 135 17.31 -7.90 -26.41
CA THR A 135 16.97 -8.63 -25.19
C THR A 135 16.40 -7.70 -24.16
N PHE A 136 15.54 -8.23 -23.31
CA PHE A 136 15.01 -7.52 -22.15
C PHE A 136 15.25 -8.31 -20.87
N LEU A 137 15.40 -7.61 -19.76
CA LEU A 137 15.54 -8.17 -18.43
C LEU A 137 14.14 -8.39 -17.83
N GLN A 138 13.94 -9.56 -17.23
CA GLN A 138 12.71 -9.90 -16.55
C GLN A 138 12.98 -10.61 -15.23
N ARG A 139 12.23 -10.31 -14.19
CA ARG A 139 12.22 -11.08 -12.94
C ARG A 139 11.23 -12.24 -13.04
N THR A 140 11.69 -13.43 -12.71
CA THR A 140 10.86 -14.65 -12.66
C THR A 140 10.07 -14.72 -11.35
N GLU A 141 9.12 -15.65 -11.26
CA GLU A 141 8.39 -15.95 -10.02
C GLU A 141 9.29 -16.41 -8.87
N GLU A 142 10.41 -17.06 -9.22
CA GLU A 142 11.43 -17.48 -8.26
C GLU A 142 12.35 -16.34 -7.80
N GLY A 143 12.12 -15.10 -8.26
CA GLY A 143 12.92 -13.92 -7.93
C GLY A 143 14.24 -13.80 -8.70
N LYS A 144 14.51 -14.66 -9.68
CA LYS A 144 15.73 -14.61 -10.50
C LYS A 144 15.56 -13.65 -11.66
N LEU A 145 16.61 -12.88 -11.96
CA LEU A 145 16.70 -12.07 -13.17
C LEU A 145 17.14 -12.93 -14.34
N VAL A 146 16.39 -12.87 -15.43
CA VAL A 146 16.70 -13.57 -16.68
C VAL A 146 16.63 -12.60 -17.85
N ARG A 147 17.55 -12.76 -18.81
CA ARG A 147 17.49 -12.06 -20.10
C ARG A 147 16.70 -12.91 -21.08
N ARG A 148 15.70 -12.29 -21.72
CA ARG A 148 14.89 -12.91 -22.77
C ARG A 148 15.04 -12.16 -24.08
N ARG A 149 14.92 -12.86 -25.18
CA ARG A 149 14.95 -12.27 -26.52
C ARG A 149 13.66 -11.50 -26.78
N LEU A 150 13.80 -10.29 -27.31
CA LEU A 150 12.69 -9.46 -27.76
C LEU A 150 12.36 -9.81 -29.22
N GLU A 151 11.15 -10.25 -29.50
CA GLU A 151 10.74 -10.64 -30.86
C GLU A 151 10.22 -9.45 -31.67
N ASN A 152 9.60 -8.46 -31.01
CA ASN A 152 8.87 -7.35 -31.65
C ASN A 152 9.34 -5.96 -31.18
N GLY A 153 10.65 -5.70 -31.15
CA GLY A 153 11.22 -4.45 -30.63
C GLY A 153 10.75 -3.20 -31.39
N GLU A 154 10.68 -3.26 -32.71
CA GLU A 154 10.19 -2.13 -33.53
C GLU A 154 8.71 -1.78 -33.28
N GLU A 155 7.91 -2.76 -32.96
CA GLU A 155 6.50 -2.55 -32.62
C GLU A 155 6.35 -1.84 -31.29
N VAL A 156 7.18 -2.19 -30.31
CA VAL A 156 7.26 -1.50 -29.00
C VAL A 156 7.67 -0.04 -29.21
N LYS A 157 8.71 0.21 -30.02
CA LYS A 157 9.18 1.56 -30.35
C LYS A 157 8.06 2.41 -30.97
N LYS A 158 7.40 1.93 -32.02
CA LYS A 158 6.31 2.64 -32.72
C LYS A 158 5.13 2.97 -31.79
N ARG A 159 4.82 2.07 -30.86
CA ARG A 159 3.74 2.30 -29.88
C ARG A 159 4.09 3.46 -28.95
N LEU A 160 5.33 3.52 -28.49
CA LEU A 160 5.77 4.51 -27.52
C LEU A 160 6.07 5.87 -28.15
N GLU A 161 6.54 5.94 -29.39
CA GLU A 161 6.74 7.21 -30.13
C GLU A 161 5.45 8.00 -30.34
N ASN A 162 4.31 7.31 -30.44
CA ASN A 162 2.99 7.94 -30.64
C ASN A 162 2.19 8.07 -29.32
N LEU A 163 2.79 7.76 -28.19
CA LEU A 163 2.12 7.76 -26.91
C LEU A 163 1.81 9.18 -26.43
N ARG A 164 0.54 9.45 -26.13
CA ARG A 164 0.07 10.72 -25.52
C ARG A 164 -0.08 10.60 -24.00
N ASP A 165 -0.27 9.39 -23.55
CA ASP A 165 -0.45 9.05 -22.13
C ASP A 165 0.91 8.70 -21.49
N PRO A 166 1.03 8.76 -20.17
CA PRO A 166 2.28 8.45 -19.47
C PRO A 166 2.72 6.98 -19.59
N PHE A 167 1.84 6.11 -20.03
CA PHE A 167 2.11 4.68 -20.23
C PHE A 167 1.21 4.11 -21.33
N TYR A 168 1.65 3.02 -21.94
CA TYR A 168 0.84 2.22 -22.84
C TYR A 168 0.11 1.13 -22.07
N ALA A 169 -1.22 1.08 -22.17
CA ALA A 169 -2.07 0.05 -21.60
C ALA A 169 -2.43 -0.98 -22.68
N GLY A 170 -1.86 -2.17 -22.61
CA GLY A 170 -2.20 -3.33 -23.44
C GLY A 170 -3.06 -4.34 -22.67
N GLU A 171 -3.60 -5.36 -23.36
CA GLU A 171 -4.40 -6.42 -22.74
C GLU A 171 -3.55 -7.31 -21.80
N GLU A 172 -2.33 -7.64 -22.20
CA GLU A 172 -1.46 -8.54 -21.44
C GLU A 172 -0.47 -7.81 -20.53
N PHE A 173 -0.07 -6.58 -20.87
CA PHE A 173 0.96 -5.82 -20.17
C PHE A 173 0.78 -4.31 -20.35
N TYR A 174 1.36 -3.58 -19.41
CA TYR A 174 1.49 -2.13 -19.43
C TYR A 174 2.95 -1.76 -19.55
N ASP A 175 3.26 -0.79 -20.42
CA ASP A 175 4.61 -0.29 -20.70
C ASP A 175 4.75 1.16 -20.25
N TRP A 176 5.66 1.43 -19.32
CA TRP A 176 6.05 2.76 -18.86
C TRP A 176 7.38 3.17 -19.50
N PRO A 177 7.40 4.15 -20.40
CA PRO A 177 8.63 4.64 -20.97
C PRO A 177 9.43 5.44 -19.94
N VAL A 178 10.73 5.20 -19.89
CA VAL A 178 11.70 5.95 -19.09
C VAL A 178 12.42 6.91 -20.02
N TYR A 179 12.27 8.20 -19.77
CA TYR A 179 12.84 9.26 -20.60
C TYR A 179 14.16 9.75 -20.02
N GLY A 180 15.14 10.00 -20.89
CA GLY A 180 16.38 10.70 -20.59
C GLY A 180 16.45 12.03 -21.31
N GLY A 181 17.61 12.70 -21.25
CA GLY A 181 17.81 14.01 -21.89
C GLY A 181 17.66 14.01 -23.40
N GLU A 182 17.90 12.91 -24.07
CA GLU A 182 17.93 12.78 -25.54
C GLU A 182 16.82 11.86 -26.09
N GLY A 183 15.95 11.31 -25.24
CA GLY A 183 14.86 10.42 -25.68
C GLY A 183 14.51 9.32 -24.70
N ILE A 184 13.95 8.22 -25.20
CA ILE A 184 13.59 7.05 -24.41
C ILE A 184 14.86 6.24 -24.12
N LEU A 185 15.16 6.07 -22.82
CA LEU A 185 16.28 5.23 -22.35
C LEU A 185 15.86 3.77 -22.19
N GLY A 186 14.61 3.55 -21.91
CA GLY A 186 14.09 2.22 -21.68
C GLY A 186 12.59 2.18 -21.46
N VAL A 187 12.09 0.99 -21.21
CA VAL A 187 10.68 0.74 -20.94
C VAL A 187 10.56 -0.24 -19.79
N VAL A 188 9.81 0.13 -18.78
CA VAL A 188 9.42 -0.77 -17.70
C VAL A 188 8.10 -1.42 -18.07
N ARG A 189 8.08 -2.74 -18.14
CA ARG A 189 6.89 -3.54 -18.46
C ARG A 189 6.38 -4.28 -17.23
N ILE A 190 5.08 -4.20 -17.02
CA ILE A 190 4.38 -4.84 -15.90
C ILE A 190 3.18 -5.62 -16.45
N PRO A 191 2.87 -6.83 -15.93
CA PRO A 191 1.69 -7.59 -16.31
C PRO A 191 0.40 -6.80 -16.11
N GLY A 192 -0.52 -6.85 -17.10
CA GLY A 192 -1.77 -6.09 -17.11
C GLY A 192 -2.65 -6.34 -15.88
N GLU A 193 -2.83 -7.60 -15.48
CA GLU A 193 -3.59 -7.99 -14.30
C GLU A 193 -3.14 -7.28 -13.01
N ARG A 194 -1.84 -7.01 -12.89
CA ARG A 194 -1.27 -6.30 -11.72
C ARG A 194 -1.35 -4.80 -11.89
N ALA A 195 -1.09 -4.29 -13.09
CA ALA A 195 -1.10 -2.86 -13.37
C ALA A 195 -2.50 -2.24 -13.21
N GLU A 196 -3.56 -2.97 -13.54
CA GLU A 196 -4.96 -2.54 -13.32
C GLU A 196 -5.32 -2.41 -11.83
N ALA A 197 -4.72 -3.24 -10.99
CA ALA A 197 -4.96 -3.25 -9.55
C ALA A 197 -4.17 -2.15 -8.79
N PHE A 198 -3.30 -1.39 -9.47
CA PHE A 198 -2.48 -0.36 -8.83
C PHE A 198 -3.31 0.83 -8.37
N GLU A 199 -3.06 1.26 -7.14
CA GLU A 199 -3.53 2.55 -6.65
C GLU A 199 -2.84 3.70 -7.39
N GLU A 200 -3.47 4.88 -7.41
CA GLU A 200 -2.91 6.09 -8.04
C GLU A 200 -1.50 6.44 -7.53
N THR A 201 -1.20 6.17 -6.26
CA THR A 201 0.13 6.36 -5.67
C THR A 201 1.20 5.45 -6.26
N GLN A 202 0.84 4.23 -6.65
CA GLN A 202 1.74 3.26 -7.28
C GLN A 202 1.99 3.63 -8.74
N LYS A 203 1.00 4.15 -9.44
CA LYS A 203 1.15 4.66 -10.80
C LYS A 203 2.07 5.89 -10.87
N ILE A 204 1.96 6.79 -9.88
CA ILE A 204 2.85 7.96 -9.76
C ILE A 204 4.31 7.54 -9.53
N PHE A 205 4.56 6.44 -8.83
CA PHE A 205 5.91 5.93 -8.59
C PHE A 205 6.62 5.49 -9.88
N LEU A 206 5.87 5.06 -10.90
CA LEU A 206 6.40 4.63 -12.19
C LEU A 206 6.59 5.79 -13.18
N HIS A 207 6.20 6.99 -12.79
CA HIS A 207 6.31 8.23 -13.55
C HIS A 207 7.54 9.04 -13.15
#